data_4bbddfe6e66fb998b79539e00228db1e
#
_entry.id   4bbddfe6e66fb998b79539e00228db1e
#
_cell.length_a   1.000
_cell.length_b   1.000
_cell.length_c   1.000
_cell.angle_alpha   90.00
_cell.angle_beta   90.00
_cell.angle_gamma   90.00
#
_symmetry.space_group_name_H-M   'P 1'
#
loop_
_entity.id
_entity.type
_entity.pdbx_description
1 polymer ?
#
loop_
_entity_poly.entity_id
_entity_poly.type
_entity_poly.pdbx_seq_one_letter_code
_entity_poly.pdbx_strand_id
1 'polypeptide(L)'
;VMRDDTVDTLLELGVSHEVLKNFPGLPSDVEALLIYGSQARGDAVPGSDVDLLALVTKPRPSTHAGDVNVSYYTREQLSTGIGTLFGAHLKRDAKIVWDDPGQLTRAVAEMGEVDTDRLFSRARNMSALFTSLDHDLPNYLPGLLRQARYLLRSCLYAQAIAAGHPCFSVRELAIRHHDANVARLLASRQQGEATVADLKDCLSWLRRLIGEFPPSENGSLEATVVNEWGHPSDILSMAFMALGATGNGSDYAEVEKILL
;
A
#
# COMPACT_ATOMS: atom_id res chain seq x y z
N VAL A 1 2.02 -26.45 -6.66
CA VAL A 1 1.19 -27.00 -7.74
C VAL A 1 -0.03 -26.09 -7.84
N MET A 2 -0.23 -25.47 -8.97
CA MET A 2 -1.41 -24.63 -9.22
C MET A 2 -2.62 -25.57 -9.31
N ARG A 3 -3.75 -25.21 -8.67
CA ARG A 3 -5.01 -25.93 -8.91
C ARG A 3 -5.43 -25.66 -10.35
N ASP A 4 -5.94 -26.65 -11.04
CA ASP A 4 -6.28 -26.54 -12.47
C ASP A 4 -7.33 -25.44 -12.76
N ASP A 5 -8.15 -25.09 -11.78
CA ASP A 5 -9.18 -24.06 -11.84
C ASP A 5 -8.70 -22.62 -11.53
N THR A 6 -7.47 -22.44 -11.03
CA THR A 6 -6.97 -21.11 -10.61
C THR A 6 -6.93 -20.13 -11.77
N VAL A 7 -6.40 -20.56 -12.92
CA VAL A 7 -6.29 -19.70 -14.11
C VAL A 7 -7.67 -19.36 -14.63
N ASP A 8 -8.56 -20.35 -14.71
CA ASP A 8 -9.92 -20.16 -15.20
C ASP A 8 -10.69 -19.15 -14.34
N THR A 9 -10.61 -19.29 -13.01
CA THR A 9 -11.23 -18.33 -12.09
C THR A 9 -10.65 -16.92 -12.24
N LEU A 10 -9.33 -16.78 -12.39
CA LEU A 10 -8.71 -15.46 -12.60
C LEU A 10 -9.15 -14.82 -13.94
N LEU A 11 -9.32 -15.62 -15.00
CA LEU A 11 -9.85 -15.15 -16.27
C LEU A 11 -11.31 -14.68 -16.13
N GLU A 12 -12.15 -15.42 -15.41
CA GLU A 12 -13.54 -15.03 -15.11
C GLU A 12 -13.59 -13.71 -14.30
N LEU A 13 -12.60 -13.48 -13.45
CA LEU A 13 -12.45 -12.23 -12.70
C LEU A 13 -11.86 -11.08 -13.52
N GLY A 14 -11.59 -11.29 -14.81
CA GLY A 14 -11.17 -10.26 -15.76
C GLY A 14 -9.65 -10.08 -15.91
N VAL A 15 -8.84 -10.97 -15.35
CA VAL A 15 -7.40 -10.96 -15.56
C VAL A 15 -7.11 -11.47 -16.98
N SER A 16 -6.25 -10.79 -17.73
CA SER A 16 -5.97 -11.18 -19.11
C SER A 16 -5.07 -12.41 -19.23
N HIS A 17 -5.25 -13.21 -20.26
CA HIS A 17 -4.36 -14.33 -20.59
C HIS A 17 -2.89 -13.93 -20.70
N GLU A 18 -2.61 -12.72 -21.21
CA GLU A 18 -1.24 -12.23 -21.38
C GLU A 18 -0.52 -12.10 -20.04
N VAL A 19 -1.19 -11.54 -19.04
CA VAL A 19 -0.67 -11.40 -17.69
C VAL A 19 -0.48 -12.77 -17.03
N LEU A 20 -1.44 -13.67 -17.22
CA LEU A 20 -1.40 -15.01 -16.61
C LEU A 20 -0.32 -15.94 -17.20
N LYS A 21 0.25 -15.64 -18.38
CA LYS A 21 1.43 -16.37 -18.91
C LYS A 21 2.62 -16.31 -17.95
N ASN A 22 2.73 -15.24 -17.18
CA ASN A 22 3.79 -15.03 -16.21
C ASN A 22 3.38 -15.41 -14.78
N PHE A 23 2.25 -16.11 -14.63
CA PHE A 23 1.76 -16.49 -13.31
C PHE A 23 2.81 -17.36 -12.58
N PRO A 24 3.29 -16.95 -11.39
CA PRO A 24 4.29 -17.70 -10.66
C PRO A 24 3.69 -19.01 -10.14
N GLY A 25 4.47 -20.08 -10.15
CA GLY A 25 4.08 -21.31 -9.47
C GLY A 25 3.82 -21.06 -7.99
N LEU A 26 2.63 -21.43 -7.50
CA LEU A 26 2.33 -21.30 -6.09
C LEU A 26 3.02 -22.41 -5.27
N PRO A 27 3.52 -22.08 -4.07
CA PRO A 27 4.03 -23.07 -3.13
C PRO A 27 2.99 -24.12 -2.76
N SER A 28 3.43 -25.32 -2.41
CA SER A 28 2.52 -26.45 -2.08
C SER A 28 1.75 -26.26 -0.78
N ASP A 29 2.18 -25.35 0.10
CA ASP A 29 1.55 -25.01 1.36
C ASP A 29 0.58 -23.83 1.28
N VAL A 30 0.22 -23.38 0.08
CA VAL A 30 -0.86 -22.39 -0.09
C VAL A 30 -2.20 -23.06 0.20
N GLU A 31 -2.94 -22.51 1.14
CA GLU A 31 -4.24 -23.02 1.63
C GLU A 31 -5.43 -22.31 0.99
N ALA A 32 -5.26 -21.06 0.59
CA ALA A 32 -6.30 -20.24 -0.05
C ALA A 32 -5.68 -19.10 -0.86
N LEU A 33 -6.42 -18.55 -1.82
CA LEU A 33 -6.00 -17.47 -2.71
C LEU A 33 -7.15 -16.48 -2.92
N LEU A 34 -6.84 -15.20 -2.85
CA LEU A 34 -7.73 -14.11 -3.27
C LEU A 34 -7.01 -13.14 -4.21
N ILE A 35 -7.78 -12.40 -5.00
CA ILE A 35 -7.35 -11.25 -5.79
C ILE A 35 -7.89 -9.97 -5.15
N TYR A 36 -7.09 -8.90 -5.13
CA TYR A 36 -7.49 -7.59 -4.63
C TYR A 36 -6.94 -6.48 -5.53
N GLY A 37 -7.10 -5.21 -5.14
CA GLY A 37 -6.61 -4.09 -5.94
C GLY A 37 -7.47 -3.78 -7.18
N SER A 38 -6.87 -3.12 -8.17
CA SER A 38 -7.60 -2.60 -9.33
C SER A 38 -8.25 -3.67 -10.20
N GLN A 39 -7.61 -4.83 -10.34
CA GLN A 39 -8.17 -5.96 -11.09
C GLN A 39 -9.45 -6.48 -10.43
N ALA A 40 -9.43 -6.68 -9.12
CA ALA A 40 -10.59 -7.14 -8.38
C ALA A 40 -11.75 -6.13 -8.42
N ARG A 41 -11.47 -4.83 -8.40
CA ARG A 41 -12.47 -3.76 -8.52
C ARG A 41 -13.03 -3.59 -9.92
N GLY A 42 -12.29 -4.02 -10.95
CA GLY A 42 -12.65 -3.79 -12.36
C GLY A 42 -12.29 -2.40 -12.87
N ASP A 43 -11.41 -1.66 -12.18
CA ASP A 43 -10.88 -0.35 -12.58
C ASP A 43 -9.42 -0.40 -13.05
N ALA A 44 -8.93 -1.61 -13.35
CA ALA A 44 -7.61 -1.83 -13.92
C ALA A 44 -7.48 -1.19 -15.29
N VAL A 45 -6.26 -0.73 -15.60
CA VAL A 45 -5.88 -0.22 -16.93
C VAL A 45 -4.79 -1.07 -17.53
N PRO A 46 -4.50 -0.91 -18.84
CA PRO A 46 -3.34 -1.54 -19.45
C PRO A 46 -2.07 -1.31 -18.63
N GLY A 47 -1.39 -2.38 -18.26
CA GLY A 47 -0.21 -2.34 -17.39
C GLY A 47 -0.50 -2.25 -15.88
N SER A 48 -1.75 -2.37 -15.43
CA SER A 48 -2.05 -2.56 -14.00
C SER A 48 -1.58 -3.92 -13.53
N ASP A 49 -0.99 -3.94 -12.34
CA ASP A 49 -0.59 -5.17 -11.67
C ASP A 49 -1.80 -6.01 -11.26
N VAL A 50 -1.58 -7.31 -11.16
CA VAL A 50 -2.50 -8.28 -10.56
C VAL A 50 -1.99 -8.57 -9.16
N ASP A 51 -2.71 -8.10 -8.16
CA ASP A 51 -2.34 -8.28 -6.76
C ASP A 51 -3.11 -9.47 -6.17
N LEU A 52 -2.36 -10.48 -5.76
CA LEU A 52 -2.86 -11.70 -5.15
C LEU A 52 -2.38 -11.81 -3.71
N LEU A 53 -3.23 -12.36 -2.87
CA LEU A 53 -2.88 -12.75 -1.51
C LEU A 53 -3.12 -14.24 -1.33
N ALA A 54 -2.07 -14.94 -0.94
CA ALA A 54 -2.11 -16.38 -0.66
C ALA A 54 -1.99 -16.61 0.85
N LEU A 55 -2.92 -17.39 1.40
CA LEU A 55 -2.81 -17.88 2.77
C LEU A 55 -1.86 -19.08 2.79
N VAL A 56 -0.87 -19.04 3.67
CA VAL A 56 0.18 -20.07 3.80
C VAL A 56 0.37 -20.50 5.25
N THR A 57 0.95 -21.68 5.43
CA THR A 57 1.22 -22.21 6.78
C THR A 57 2.50 -21.61 7.41
N LYS A 58 3.44 -21.12 6.60
CA LYS A 58 4.71 -20.55 7.06
C LYS A 58 5.01 -19.22 6.37
N PRO A 59 5.59 -18.24 7.10
CA PRO A 59 5.99 -16.97 6.52
C PRO A 59 6.94 -17.15 5.34
N ARG A 60 6.74 -16.36 4.30
CA ARG A 60 7.62 -16.32 3.12
C ARG A 60 7.58 -14.96 2.44
N PRO A 61 8.62 -14.59 1.69
CA PRO A 61 8.65 -13.34 0.94
C PRO A 61 7.61 -13.36 -0.20
N SER A 62 7.15 -12.17 -0.58
CA SER A 62 6.29 -11.99 -1.75
C SER A 62 7.02 -12.38 -3.04
N THR A 63 6.28 -12.83 -4.04
CA THR A 63 6.80 -13.19 -5.38
C THR A 63 6.27 -12.20 -6.41
N HIS A 64 7.16 -11.72 -7.27
CA HIS A 64 6.83 -10.86 -8.40
C HIS A 64 7.20 -11.57 -9.70
N ALA A 65 6.27 -11.68 -10.62
CA ALA A 65 6.51 -12.29 -11.94
C ALA A 65 5.75 -11.50 -13.01
N GLY A 66 6.47 -10.67 -13.77
CA GLY A 66 5.85 -9.73 -14.70
C GLY A 66 4.94 -8.74 -13.97
N ASP A 67 3.67 -8.72 -14.35
CA ASP A 67 2.64 -7.88 -13.73
C ASP A 67 1.85 -8.61 -12.62
N VAL A 68 2.30 -9.81 -12.19
CA VAL A 68 1.65 -10.58 -11.12
C VAL A 68 2.44 -10.47 -9.82
N ASN A 69 1.78 -9.98 -8.78
CA ASN A 69 2.31 -9.88 -7.43
C ASN A 69 1.58 -10.87 -6.53
N VAL A 70 2.30 -11.75 -5.85
CA VAL A 70 1.73 -12.68 -4.87
C VAL A 70 2.31 -12.38 -3.51
N SER A 71 1.49 -11.89 -2.60
CA SER A 71 1.84 -11.70 -1.20
C SER A 71 1.40 -12.91 -0.40
N TYR A 72 2.30 -13.42 0.44
CA TYR A 72 2.05 -14.61 1.27
C TYR A 72 1.88 -14.19 2.73
N TYR A 73 0.76 -14.60 3.33
CA TYR A 73 0.46 -14.32 4.72
C TYR A 73 0.12 -15.60 5.45
N THR A 74 0.65 -15.77 6.64
CA THR A 74 0.09 -16.73 7.59
C THR A 74 -1.20 -16.13 8.18
N ARG A 75 -2.01 -16.96 8.79
CA ARG A 75 -3.23 -16.53 9.47
C ARG A 75 -2.93 -15.49 10.56
N GLU A 76 -1.83 -15.67 11.29
CA GLU A 76 -1.38 -14.74 12.32
C GLU A 76 -0.98 -13.39 11.71
N GLN A 77 -0.18 -13.41 10.64
CA GLN A 77 0.18 -12.18 9.93
C GLN A 77 -1.04 -11.46 9.35
N LEU A 78 -1.99 -12.20 8.78
CA LEU A 78 -3.21 -11.60 8.22
C LEU A 78 -4.07 -10.96 9.31
N SER A 79 -4.13 -11.54 10.52
CA SER A 79 -4.87 -10.97 11.65
C SER A 79 -4.33 -9.61 12.11
N THR A 80 -3.07 -9.29 11.84
CA THR A 80 -2.52 -7.95 12.11
C THR A 80 -3.13 -6.85 11.24
N GLY A 81 -3.80 -7.22 10.15
CA GLY A 81 -4.56 -6.33 9.28
C GLY A 81 -5.90 -5.86 9.85
N ILE A 82 -6.36 -6.44 10.97
CA ILE A 82 -7.63 -6.07 11.59
C ILE A 82 -7.59 -4.60 12.03
N GLY A 83 -8.58 -3.82 11.61
CA GLY A 83 -8.67 -2.38 11.93
C GLY A 83 -7.71 -1.49 11.14
N THR A 84 -7.02 -2.02 10.14
CA THR A 84 -6.10 -1.27 9.27
C THR A 84 -6.74 -0.92 7.93
N LEU A 85 -6.14 0.04 7.19
CA LEU A 85 -6.55 0.35 5.80
C LEU A 85 -6.43 -0.89 4.90
N PHE A 86 -5.39 -1.69 5.08
CA PHE A 86 -5.20 -2.92 4.32
C PHE A 86 -6.35 -3.90 4.56
N GLY A 87 -6.71 -4.13 5.82
CA GLY A 87 -7.85 -4.98 6.17
C GLY A 87 -9.17 -4.45 5.59
N ALA A 88 -9.41 -3.15 5.69
CA ALA A 88 -10.59 -2.51 5.10
C ALA A 88 -10.62 -2.64 3.57
N HIS A 89 -9.47 -2.52 2.91
CA HIS A 89 -9.33 -2.73 1.48
C HIS A 89 -9.67 -4.18 1.08
N LEU A 90 -9.12 -5.17 1.78
CA LEU A 90 -9.44 -6.57 1.54
C LEU A 90 -10.93 -6.85 1.75
N LYS A 91 -11.51 -6.38 2.86
CA LYS A 91 -12.93 -6.59 3.18
C LYS A 91 -13.86 -6.03 2.12
N ARG A 92 -13.51 -4.88 1.53
CA ARG A 92 -14.33 -4.22 0.51
C ARG A 92 -14.15 -4.80 -0.89
N ASP A 93 -12.91 -5.01 -1.32
CA ASP A 93 -12.58 -5.18 -2.73
C ASP A 93 -12.07 -6.57 -3.09
N ALA A 94 -11.62 -7.38 -2.12
CA ALA A 94 -11.06 -8.68 -2.41
C ALA A 94 -12.12 -9.66 -2.95
N LYS A 95 -11.71 -10.50 -3.90
CA LYS A 95 -12.51 -11.61 -4.42
C LYS A 95 -11.75 -12.91 -4.21
N ILE A 96 -12.43 -13.90 -3.67
CA ILE A 96 -11.85 -15.23 -3.44
C ILE A 96 -11.66 -15.91 -4.79
N VAL A 97 -10.45 -16.40 -5.03
CA VAL A 97 -10.14 -17.27 -6.17
C VAL A 97 -10.43 -18.71 -5.80
N TRP A 98 -9.91 -19.14 -4.64
CA TRP A 98 -10.31 -20.40 -4.01
C TRP A 98 -9.97 -20.37 -2.51
N ASP A 99 -10.78 -21.04 -1.69
CA ASP A 99 -10.66 -21.05 -0.23
C ASP A 99 -11.41 -22.25 0.37
N ASP A 100 -10.74 -23.36 0.49
CA ASP A 100 -11.28 -24.57 1.10
C ASP A 100 -10.43 -24.94 2.34
N PRO A 101 -10.98 -24.83 3.55
CA PRO A 101 -12.39 -24.80 3.98
C PRO A 101 -12.92 -23.41 4.41
N GLY A 102 -12.65 -22.34 3.71
CA GLY A 102 -13.22 -21.01 4.01
C GLY A 102 -12.46 -20.21 5.07
N GLN A 103 -11.15 -20.47 5.25
CA GLN A 103 -10.34 -19.80 6.26
C GLN A 103 -10.05 -18.33 5.90
N LEU A 104 -9.74 -18.10 4.61
CA LEU A 104 -9.43 -16.77 4.10
C LEU A 104 -10.67 -15.89 4.08
N THR A 105 -11.81 -16.46 3.65
CA THR A 105 -13.11 -15.78 3.68
C THR A 105 -13.47 -15.30 5.08
N ARG A 106 -13.27 -16.15 6.10
CA ARG A 106 -13.52 -15.77 7.50
C ARG A 106 -12.55 -14.68 7.96
N ALA A 107 -11.25 -14.82 7.66
CA ALA A 107 -10.26 -13.83 8.03
C ALA A 107 -10.56 -12.45 7.41
N VAL A 108 -10.97 -12.40 6.15
CA VAL A 108 -11.37 -11.14 5.49
C VAL A 108 -12.66 -10.56 6.12
N ALA A 109 -13.62 -11.39 6.48
CA ALA A 109 -14.85 -10.94 7.14
C ALA A 109 -14.57 -10.33 8.53
N GLU A 110 -13.57 -10.83 9.23
CA GLU A 110 -13.14 -10.35 10.56
C GLU A 110 -12.34 -9.03 10.52
N MET A 111 -11.94 -8.53 9.35
CA MET A 111 -11.26 -7.23 9.23
C MET A 111 -12.17 -6.12 9.74
N GLY A 112 -11.80 -5.52 10.86
CA GLY A 112 -12.60 -4.53 11.57
C GLY A 112 -12.75 -3.19 10.82
N GLU A 113 -13.33 -2.21 11.52
CA GLU A 113 -13.38 -0.84 11.04
C GLU A 113 -12.07 -0.12 11.34
N VAL A 114 -11.69 0.84 10.47
CA VAL A 114 -10.50 1.66 10.64
C VAL A 114 -10.80 2.78 11.64
N ASP A 115 -9.96 2.92 12.67
CA ASP A 115 -9.93 4.11 13.53
C ASP A 115 -9.25 5.26 12.76
N THR A 116 -10.06 6.04 12.04
CA THR A 116 -9.58 7.13 11.20
C THR A 116 -8.95 8.27 11.99
N ASP A 117 -9.43 8.55 13.21
CA ASP A 117 -8.85 9.60 14.07
C ASP A 117 -7.44 9.22 14.53
N ARG A 118 -7.27 7.98 14.94
CA ARG A 118 -5.95 7.43 15.26
C ARG A 118 -5.02 7.46 14.05
N LEU A 119 -5.52 7.12 12.87
CA LEU A 119 -4.74 7.15 11.63
C LEU A 119 -4.29 8.57 11.30
N PHE A 120 -5.17 9.56 11.35
CA PHE A 120 -4.80 10.96 11.13
C PHE A 120 -3.80 11.47 12.14
N SER A 121 -3.95 11.11 13.41
CA SER A 121 -2.98 11.45 14.46
C SER A 121 -1.60 10.85 14.18
N ARG A 122 -1.54 9.57 13.80
CA ARG A 122 -0.29 8.90 13.40
C ARG A 122 0.33 9.56 12.16
N ALA A 123 -0.47 9.81 11.12
CA ALA A 123 -0.02 10.46 9.90
C ALA A 123 0.57 11.85 10.17
N ARG A 124 -0.06 12.62 11.07
CA ARG A 124 0.46 13.92 11.50
C ARG A 124 1.81 13.79 12.20
N ASN A 125 1.98 12.83 13.10
CA ASN A 125 3.26 12.59 13.75
C ASN A 125 4.35 12.19 12.74
N MET A 126 4.02 11.29 11.81
CA MET A 126 4.93 10.86 10.74
C MET A 126 5.33 11.99 9.81
N SER A 127 4.45 12.99 9.60
CA SER A 127 4.73 14.14 8.73
C SER A 127 5.85 15.05 9.24
N ALA A 128 6.27 14.90 10.51
CA ALA A 128 7.46 15.58 11.04
C ALA A 128 8.72 15.29 10.20
N LEU A 129 8.79 14.12 9.55
CA LEU A 129 9.88 13.74 8.66
C LEU A 129 10.09 14.75 7.51
N PHE A 130 9.03 15.47 7.13
CA PHE A 130 9.05 16.40 6.00
C PHE A 130 9.30 17.86 6.39
N THR A 131 9.67 18.16 7.63
CA THR A 131 9.87 19.55 8.08
C THR A 131 11.31 20.04 8.01
N SER A 132 12.29 19.15 7.87
CA SER A 132 13.71 19.46 7.79
C SER A 132 14.35 18.76 6.60
N LEU A 133 13.98 19.19 5.37
CA LEU A 133 14.34 18.48 4.14
C LEU A 133 15.63 18.96 3.46
N ASP A 134 16.15 20.12 3.82
CA ASP A 134 17.25 20.77 3.09
C ASP A 134 18.50 19.88 2.98
N HIS A 135 18.79 19.12 4.03
CA HIS A 135 19.90 18.18 4.06
C HIS A 135 19.64 16.93 3.22
N ASP A 136 18.40 16.43 3.23
CA ASP A 136 18.03 15.12 2.67
C ASP A 136 17.66 15.16 1.20
N LEU A 137 17.08 16.28 0.73
CA LEU A 137 16.58 16.41 -0.64
C LEU A 137 17.60 16.05 -1.73
N PRO A 138 18.88 16.48 -1.65
CA PRO A 138 19.84 16.17 -2.70
C PRO A 138 20.12 14.68 -2.89
N ASN A 139 19.98 13.90 -1.83
CA ASN A 139 20.37 12.50 -1.81
C ASN A 139 19.17 11.53 -1.77
N TYR A 140 18.06 11.94 -1.15
CA TYR A 140 16.97 11.02 -0.81
C TYR A 140 15.60 11.43 -1.37
N LEU A 141 15.55 12.35 -2.34
CA LEU A 141 14.31 12.83 -2.94
C LEU A 141 13.38 11.69 -3.40
N PRO A 142 13.84 10.64 -4.10
CA PRO A 142 12.97 9.53 -4.50
C PRO A 142 12.31 8.82 -3.30
N GLY A 143 13.08 8.59 -2.25
CA GLY A 143 12.59 7.97 -1.02
C GLY A 143 11.58 8.84 -0.27
N LEU A 144 11.90 10.12 -0.10
CA LEU A 144 11.02 11.09 0.53
C LEU A 144 9.70 11.24 -0.23
N LEU A 145 9.76 11.34 -1.55
CA LEU A 145 8.56 11.42 -2.39
C LEU A 145 7.71 10.15 -2.29
N ARG A 146 8.33 8.97 -2.24
CA ARG A 146 7.63 7.70 -2.04
C ARG A 146 6.88 7.70 -0.71
N GLN A 147 7.52 8.12 0.39
CA GLN A 147 6.88 8.20 1.70
C GLN A 147 5.75 9.24 1.72
N ALA A 148 5.94 10.41 1.09
CA ALA A 148 4.91 11.43 1.00
C ALA A 148 3.67 10.94 0.21
N ARG A 149 3.88 10.25 -0.90
CA ARG A 149 2.80 9.63 -1.69
C ARG A 149 2.05 8.56 -0.89
N TYR A 150 2.78 7.74 -0.17
CA TYR A 150 2.20 6.71 0.68
C TYR A 150 1.30 7.33 1.75
N LEU A 151 1.84 8.31 2.50
CA LEU A 151 1.10 8.97 3.57
C LEU A 151 -0.13 9.71 3.04
N LEU A 152 0.02 10.41 1.91
CA LEU A 152 -1.08 11.10 1.24
C LEU A 152 -2.19 10.14 0.82
N ARG A 153 -1.83 9.02 0.20
CA ARG A 153 -2.80 7.99 -0.21
C ARG A 153 -3.55 7.43 1.00
N SER A 154 -2.85 7.11 2.06
CA SER A 154 -3.44 6.61 3.31
C SER A 154 -4.43 7.61 3.92
N CYS A 155 -4.06 8.89 3.97
CA CYS A 155 -4.95 9.94 4.48
C CYS A 155 -6.19 10.14 3.61
N LEU A 156 -6.06 10.06 2.29
CA LEU A 156 -7.22 10.18 1.38
C LEU A 156 -8.17 8.98 1.53
N TYR A 157 -7.65 7.77 1.68
CA TYR A 157 -8.47 6.59 1.96
C TYR A 157 -9.17 6.71 3.32
N ALA A 158 -8.45 7.14 4.36
CA ALA A 158 -9.03 7.38 5.67
C ALA A 158 -10.12 8.46 5.64
N GLN A 159 -9.92 9.54 4.88
CA GLN A 159 -10.93 10.58 4.69
C GLN A 159 -12.19 10.02 4.01
N ALA A 160 -12.03 9.19 3.00
CA ALA A 160 -13.17 8.56 2.32
C ALA A 160 -13.94 7.63 3.27
N ILE A 161 -13.25 6.89 4.13
CA ILE A 161 -13.85 6.04 5.17
C ILE A 161 -14.59 6.89 6.20
N ALA A 162 -13.96 7.94 6.74
CA ALA A 162 -14.56 8.84 7.72
C ALA A 162 -15.82 9.55 7.17
N ALA A 163 -15.85 9.82 5.86
CA ALA A 163 -17.03 10.38 5.18
C ALA A 163 -18.15 9.35 4.91
N GLY A 164 -17.98 8.09 5.30
CA GLY A 164 -18.96 7.02 5.06
C GLY A 164 -18.96 6.49 3.61
N HIS A 165 -18.00 6.86 2.80
CA HIS A 165 -17.89 6.47 1.40
C HIS A 165 -16.50 5.86 1.11
N PRO A 166 -16.15 4.69 1.68
CA PRO A 166 -14.85 4.05 1.51
C PRO A 166 -14.46 3.95 0.04
N CYS A 167 -13.20 4.29 -0.28
CA CYS A 167 -12.66 4.22 -1.62
C CYS A 167 -11.17 3.90 -1.56
N PHE A 168 -10.72 2.93 -2.34
CA PHE A 168 -9.33 2.53 -2.49
C PHE A 168 -8.84 2.67 -3.95
N SER A 169 -9.56 3.43 -4.75
CA SER A 169 -9.19 3.78 -6.12
C SER A 169 -8.66 5.21 -6.19
N VAL A 170 -7.39 5.35 -6.54
CA VAL A 170 -6.75 6.67 -6.72
C VAL A 170 -7.46 7.52 -7.78
N ARG A 171 -7.99 6.88 -8.82
CA ARG A 171 -8.74 7.59 -9.88
C ARG A 171 -10.08 8.10 -9.38
N GLU A 172 -10.81 7.26 -8.65
CA GLU A 172 -12.07 7.66 -8.05
C GLU A 172 -11.86 8.81 -7.07
N LEU A 173 -10.79 8.77 -6.24
CA LEU A 173 -10.41 9.87 -5.37
C LEU A 173 -10.13 11.16 -6.16
N ALA A 174 -9.38 11.07 -7.27
CA ALA A 174 -9.11 12.24 -8.11
C ALA A 174 -10.39 12.88 -8.66
N ILE A 175 -11.37 12.06 -9.07
CA ILE A 175 -12.69 12.52 -9.52
C ILE A 175 -13.45 13.20 -8.36
N ARG A 176 -13.50 12.57 -7.19
CA ARG A 176 -14.18 13.11 -6.00
C ARG A 176 -13.61 14.44 -5.55
N HIS A 177 -12.30 14.61 -5.66
CA HIS A 177 -11.61 15.85 -5.30
C HIS A 177 -11.53 16.88 -6.44
N HIS A 178 -12.06 16.56 -7.63
CA HIS A 178 -11.97 17.40 -8.83
C HIS A 178 -10.53 17.81 -9.16
N ASP A 179 -9.57 16.92 -8.91
CA ASP A 179 -8.14 17.18 -9.11
C ASP A 179 -7.45 15.98 -9.80
N ALA A 180 -7.29 16.08 -11.11
CA ALA A 180 -6.60 15.05 -11.90
C ALA A 180 -5.13 14.86 -11.49
N ASN A 181 -4.50 15.86 -10.85
CA ASN A 181 -3.14 15.77 -10.37
C ASN A 181 -2.99 14.73 -9.24
N VAL A 182 -4.03 14.51 -8.45
CA VAL A 182 -4.06 13.44 -7.43
C VAL A 182 -3.83 12.07 -8.05
N ALA A 183 -4.49 11.77 -9.19
CA ALA A 183 -4.28 10.50 -9.88
C ALA A 183 -2.83 10.34 -10.37
N ARG A 184 -2.24 11.41 -10.91
CA ARG A 184 -0.83 11.42 -11.36
C ARG A 184 0.13 11.24 -10.18
N LEU A 185 -0.05 11.98 -9.12
CA LEU A 185 0.82 11.92 -7.94
C LEU A 185 0.80 10.54 -7.28
N LEU A 186 -0.36 9.90 -7.22
CA LEU A 186 -0.57 8.66 -6.47
C LEU A 186 -0.60 7.40 -7.35
N ALA A 187 -0.33 7.51 -8.65
CA ALA A 187 -0.23 6.34 -9.51
C ALA A 187 0.81 5.36 -8.95
N SER A 188 0.49 4.05 -8.97
CA SER A 188 1.38 3.00 -8.48
C SER A 188 2.67 2.91 -9.31
N ARG A 189 2.54 3.05 -10.63
CA ARG A 189 3.69 3.17 -11.55
C ARG A 189 3.92 4.62 -11.89
N GLN A 190 5.07 5.15 -11.51
CA GLN A 190 5.46 6.51 -11.84
C GLN A 190 6.20 6.54 -13.18
N GLN A 191 5.76 7.42 -14.05
CA GLN A 191 6.47 7.71 -15.31
C GLN A 191 7.39 8.91 -15.05
N GLY A 192 8.69 8.68 -15.03
CA GLY A 192 9.69 9.71 -14.86
C GLY A 192 10.38 9.73 -13.50
N GLU A 193 11.36 10.63 -13.38
CA GLU A 193 12.15 10.81 -12.17
C GLU A 193 11.36 11.53 -11.07
N ALA A 194 11.76 11.31 -9.82
CA ALA A 194 11.23 12.04 -8.68
C ALA A 194 11.57 13.52 -8.78
N THR A 195 10.59 14.41 -8.58
CA THR A 195 10.78 15.84 -8.62
C THR A 195 10.44 16.51 -7.30
N VAL A 196 11.12 17.62 -7.01
CA VAL A 196 10.81 18.46 -5.84
C VAL A 196 9.40 19.07 -5.96
N ALA A 197 8.92 19.32 -7.19
CA ALA A 197 7.56 19.80 -7.42
C ALA A 197 6.52 18.78 -6.97
N ASP A 198 6.67 17.50 -7.34
CA ASP A 198 5.77 16.44 -6.91
C ASP A 198 5.76 16.27 -5.38
N LEU A 199 6.94 16.38 -4.75
CA LEU A 199 7.03 16.33 -3.29
C LEU A 199 6.25 17.48 -2.66
N LYS A 200 6.45 18.73 -3.15
CA LYS A 200 5.73 19.92 -2.66
C LYS A 200 4.22 19.76 -2.85
N ASP A 201 3.77 19.23 -3.97
CA ASP A 201 2.36 18.97 -4.23
C ASP A 201 1.78 17.95 -3.24
N CYS A 202 2.48 16.83 -3.00
CA CYS A 202 2.07 15.85 -2.00
C CYS A 202 1.98 16.47 -0.59
N LEU A 203 2.98 17.24 -0.18
CA LEU A 203 3.01 17.87 1.14
C LEU A 203 1.94 18.96 1.28
N SER A 204 1.63 19.68 0.21
CA SER A 204 0.52 20.65 0.19
C SER A 204 -0.83 19.95 0.42
N TRP A 205 -1.05 18.81 -0.24
CA TRP A 205 -2.24 18.00 -0.02
C TRP A 205 -2.30 17.45 1.40
N LEU A 206 -1.20 16.93 1.91
CA LEU A 206 -1.12 16.42 3.28
C LEU A 206 -1.49 17.51 4.30
N ARG A 207 -0.95 18.73 4.17
CA ARG A 207 -1.29 19.84 5.08
C ARG A 207 -2.79 20.16 5.07
N ARG A 208 -3.47 20.05 3.93
CA ARG A 208 -4.93 20.24 3.87
C ARG A 208 -5.70 19.16 4.64
N LEU A 209 -5.16 17.94 4.70
CA LEU A 209 -5.83 16.80 5.34
C LEU A 209 -5.54 16.69 6.84
N ILE A 210 -4.29 16.89 7.24
CA ILE A 210 -3.82 16.64 8.62
C ILE A 210 -3.32 17.91 9.34
N GLY A 211 -3.41 19.08 8.71
CA GLY A 211 -2.93 20.34 9.26
C GLY A 211 -1.42 20.53 9.18
N GLU A 212 -0.89 21.50 9.92
CA GLU A 212 0.54 21.78 9.96
C GLU A 212 1.32 20.60 10.54
N PHE A 213 2.48 20.34 9.94
CA PHE A 213 3.36 19.26 10.36
C PHE A 213 4.08 19.63 11.67
N PRO A 214 4.20 18.72 12.62
CA PRO A 214 5.00 18.95 13.79
C PRO A 214 6.49 19.11 13.40
N PRO A 215 7.26 19.90 14.16
CA PRO A 215 8.69 20.06 13.88
C PRO A 215 9.44 18.74 14.01
N SER A 216 10.44 18.54 13.15
CA SER A 216 11.38 17.42 13.31
C SER A 216 12.41 17.77 14.39
N GLU A 217 12.61 16.86 15.35
CA GLU A 217 13.65 17.00 16.37
C GLU A 217 15.01 16.51 15.87
N ASN A 218 15.05 15.77 14.77
CA ASN A 218 16.23 15.04 14.33
C ASN A 218 17.03 15.72 13.21
N GLY A 219 16.44 16.60 12.43
CA GLY A 219 17.10 17.42 11.41
C GLY A 219 17.50 16.70 10.11
N SER A 220 17.60 15.35 10.09
CA SER A 220 17.86 14.55 8.89
C SER A 220 17.31 13.13 9.03
N LEU A 221 17.23 12.39 7.91
CA LEU A 221 16.79 10.99 7.88
C LEU A 221 17.75 10.08 8.68
N GLU A 222 19.05 10.26 8.47
CA GLU A 222 20.06 9.46 9.20
C GLU A 222 20.01 9.73 10.68
N ALA A 223 19.90 11.01 11.10
CA ALA A 223 19.75 11.36 12.51
C ALA A 223 18.46 10.78 13.10
N THR A 224 17.37 10.76 12.34
CA THR A 224 16.13 10.13 12.75
C THR A 224 16.34 8.63 13.01
N VAL A 225 16.98 7.92 12.11
CA VAL A 225 17.26 6.49 12.28
C VAL A 225 18.11 6.24 13.51
N VAL A 226 19.16 7.04 13.73
CA VAL A 226 20.06 6.87 14.89
C VAL A 226 19.36 7.17 16.20
N ASN A 227 18.59 8.25 16.28
CA ASN A 227 17.95 8.70 17.52
C ASN A 227 16.73 7.84 17.91
N GLU A 228 15.98 7.37 16.91
CA GLU A 228 14.80 6.50 17.13
C GLU A 228 15.18 5.00 17.22
N TRP A 229 16.45 4.66 17.03
CA TRP A 229 16.92 3.27 17.05
C TRP A 229 16.64 2.60 18.40
N GLY A 230 16.01 1.44 18.34
CA GLY A 230 15.63 0.69 19.55
C GLY A 230 14.24 1.03 20.09
N HIS A 231 13.56 2.03 19.56
CA HIS A 231 12.17 2.34 19.87
C HIS A 231 11.33 2.12 18.62
N PRO A 232 10.42 1.13 18.59
CA PRO A 232 9.52 0.94 17.45
C PRO A 232 8.68 2.20 17.26
N SER A 233 8.93 2.95 16.19
CA SER A 233 8.17 4.15 15.86
C SER A 233 7.83 4.19 14.37
N ASP A 234 6.72 4.81 14.04
CA ASP A 234 6.30 5.00 12.64
C ASP A 234 7.31 5.90 11.89
N ILE A 235 7.88 6.90 12.59
CA ILE A 235 8.89 7.80 12.01
C ILE A 235 10.17 7.04 11.67
N LEU A 236 10.64 6.16 12.55
CA LEU A 236 11.80 5.31 12.28
C LEU A 236 11.59 4.48 11.01
N SER A 237 10.44 3.81 10.92
CA SER A 237 10.10 3.00 9.77
C SER A 237 10.09 3.80 8.48
N MET A 238 9.48 4.99 8.48
CA MET A 238 9.46 5.87 7.30
C MET A 238 10.84 6.38 6.91
N ALA A 239 11.66 6.79 7.90
CA ALA A 239 13.01 7.27 7.65
C ALA A 239 13.86 6.15 7.03
N PHE A 240 13.77 4.95 7.57
CA PHE A 240 14.48 3.78 7.04
C PHE A 240 14.10 3.46 5.59
N MET A 241 12.79 3.49 5.29
CA MET A 241 12.32 3.27 3.92
C MET A 241 12.69 4.40 2.97
N ALA A 242 12.75 5.64 3.45
CA ALA A 242 13.20 6.76 2.63
C ALA A 242 14.68 6.64 2.27
N LEU A 243 15.54 6.23 3.21
CA LEU A 243 16.97 5.98 2.99
C LEU A 243 17.23 4.80 2.05
N GLY A 244 16.46 3.72 2.18
CA GLY A 244 16.61 2.49 1.39
C GLY A 244 16.02 2.54 -0.01
N ALA A 245 15.42 3.66 -0.43
CA ALA A 245 14.77 3.80 -1.73
C ALA A 245 15.78 3.87 -2.88
N THR A 246 16.26 2.74 -3.31
CA THR A 246 17.05 2.59 -4.52
C THR A 246 16.16 2.09 -5.66
N GLY A 247 15.72 2.98 -6.55
CA GLY A 247 15.09 2.61 -7.82
C GLY A 247 13.55 2.62 -7.84
N ASN A 248 13.00 2.34 -9.01
CA ASN A 248 11.56 2.40 -9.36
C ASN A 248 10.75 1.17 -8.90
N GLY A 249 11.10 0.52 -7.79
CA GLY A 249 10.37 -0.65 -7.30
C GLY A 249 8.95 -0.31 -6.83
N SER A 250 7.99 -1.12 -7.21
CA SER A 250 6.60 -1.04 -6.76
C SER A 250 6.47 -1.61 -5.35
N ASP A 251 6.88 -0.85 -4.34
CA ASP A 251 6.91 -1.33 -2.94
C ASP A 251 5.57 -1.14 -2.20
N TYR A 252 4.46 -1.22 -2.93
CA TYR A 252 3.14 -1.04 -2.34
C TYR A 252 2.86 -2.03 -1.19
N ALA A 253 3.24 -3.29 -1.39
CA ALA A 253 2.98 -4.36 -0.42
C ALA A 253 3.85 -4.27 0.85
N GLU A 254 5.09 -3.78 0.75
CA GLU A 254 5.99 -3.66 1.91
C GLU A 254 5.60 -2.49 2.81
N VAL A 255 5.19 -1.38 2.21
CA VAL A 255 4.77 -0.18 2.94
C VAL A 255 3.45 -0.41 3.67
N GLU A 256 2.49 -1.11 3.06
CA GLU A 256 1.23 -1.46 3.71
C GLU A 256 1.43 -2.39 4.92
N LYS A 257 2.42 -3.27 4.90
CA LYS A 257 2.72 -4.19 6.00
C LYS A 257 3.25 -3.50 7.27
N ILE A 258 3.90 -2.34 7.13
CA ILE A 258 4.61 -1.70 8.24
C ILE A 258 3.74 -0.67 8.96
N LEU A 259 2.90 0.05 8.27
CA LEU A 259 2.24 1.25 8.82
C LEU A 259 0.75 1.10 9.08
N LEU A 260 0.10 0.14 8.52
CA LEU A 260 -1.36 0.06 8.49
C LEU A 260 -1.86 -1.36 8.69
#